data_273b3fc9e88e017706103811430317a4
#
_entry.id   273b3fc9e88e017706103811430317a4
#
_cell.length_a   1.000
_cell.length_b   1.000
_cell.length_c   1.000
_cell.angle_alpha   90.00
_cell.angle_beta   90.00
_cell.angle_gamma   90.00
#
_symmetry.space_group_name_H-M   'P 1'
#
loop_
_entity.id
_entity.type
_entity.pdbx_description
1 polymer ?
#
loop_
_entity_poly.entity_id
_entity_poly.type
_entity_poly.pdbx_seq_one_letter_code
_entity_poly.pdbx_strand_id
1 'polypeptide(L)'
;MASGMGTRFGGNKLMAELDGVPLIQHVIRATDGLFARCVVVTRHDEVAELCHALGVEVILHNEQYRNDTVRLGMEDMDGCATVTFVQADQPLISAKSIASLLSSAEEDSESIWRVSFEGTPGAPVLFPAWTFDELRALPLGKGGGYVAKAHKERVRTVEVVGKWELVDVDTVEDLQVLRHHVSREFEGLSS
;
A
#
# COMPACT_ATOMS: atom_id res chain seq x y z
N MET A 1 1.14 -4.41 -1.83
CA MET A 1 0.17 -4.96 -2.83
C MET A 1 0.54 -4.43 -4.21
N ALA A 2 1.14 -5.28 -5.06
CA ALA A 2 1.82 -4.87 -6.30
C ALA A 2 1.43 -5.73 -7.53
N SER A 3 0.21 -6.30 -7.54
CA SER A 3 -0.25 -7.25 -8.56
C SER A 3 -1.26 -6.67 -9.56
N GLY A 4 -1.44 -5.35 -9.60
CA GLY A 4 -2.33 -4.68 -10.56
C GLY A 4 -1.85 -4.84 -12.01
N MET A 5 -2.78 -5.06 -12.96
CA MET A 5 -2.44 -5.31 -14.37
C MET A 5 -2.00 -4.05 -15.14
N GLY A 6 -2.15 -2.86 -14.61
CA GLY A 6 -1.74 -1.61 -15.27
C GLY A 6 -2.33 -1.36 -16.66
N THR A 7 -3.48 -1.98 -16.99
CA THR A 7 -4.06 -1.96 -18.35
C THR A 7 -4.33 -0.56 -18.89
N ARG A 8 -4.68 0.40 -18.01
CA ARG A 8 -4.91 1.80 -18.36
C ARG A 8 -3.61 2.60 -18.52
N PHE A 9 -2.52 2.12 -17.93
CA PHE A 9 -1.20 2.76 -18.02
C PHE A 9 -0.43 2.37 -19.29
N GLY A 10 -0.81 1.27 -19.94
CA GLY A 10 -0.12 0.75 -21.14
C GLY A 10 1.18 0.00 -20.86
N GLY A 11 1.42 -0.39 -19.60
CA GLY A 11 2.62 -1.11 -19.17
C GLY A 11 2.63 -1.34 -17.67
N ASN A 12 3.78 -1.76 -17.13
CA ASN A 12 3.95 -1.91 -15.69
C ASN A 12 4.13 -0.55 -15.01
N LYS A 13 3.02 0.02 -14.54
CA LYS A 13 3.01 1.34 -13.89
C LYS A 13 3.94 1.45 -12.68
N LEU A 14 4.18 0.34 -11.97
CA LEU A 14 5.00 0.32 -10.76
C LEU A 14 6.50 0.58 -11.05
N MET A 15 6.91 0.31 -12.29
CA MET A 15 8.27 0.59 -12.79
C MET A 15 8.39 1.98 -13.43
N ALA A 16 7.28 2.69 -13.62
CA ALA A 16 7.31 4.08 -14.07
C ALA A 16 7.99 4.97 -13.01
N GLU A 17 8.74 5.96 -13.46
CA GLU A 17 9.57 6.78 -12.59
C GLU A 17 8.88 8.08 -12.17
N LEU A 18 8.96 8.38 -10.89
CA LEU A 18 8.73 9.69 -10.29
C LEU A 18 10.09 10.19 -9.77
N ASP A 19 10.59 11.30 -10.30
CA ASP A 19 11.93 11.85 -9.99
C ASP A 19 13.08 10.84 -10.15
N GLY A 20 13.05 10.07 -11.24
CA GLY A 20 14.08 9.09 -11.55
C GLY A 20 14.07 7.82 -10.70
N VAL A 21 12.99 7.62 -9.89
CA VAL A 21 12.83 6.47 -9.01
C VAL A 21 11.52 5.74 -9.33
N PRO A 22 11.52 4.41 -9.51
CA PRO A 22 10.30 3.63 -9.72
C PRO A 22 9.24 3.87 -8.64
N LEU A 23 7.95 3.95 -9.02
CA LEU A 23 6.85 4.24 -8.09
C LEU A 23 6.85 3.31 -6.88
N ILE A 24 7.02 2.00 -7.11
CA ILE A 24 7.07 1.03 -6.00
C ILE A 24 8.23 1.27 -5.04
N GLN A 25 9.37 1.79 -5.53
CA GLN A 25 10.54 2.04 -4.68
C GLN A 25 10.31 3.20 -3.71
N HIS A 26 9.47 4.19 -4.05
CA HIS A 26 9.04 5.22 -3.12
C HIS A 26 8.27 4.61 -1.95
N VAL A 27 7.33 3.69 -2.25
CA VAL A 27 6.54 3.00 -1.23
C VAL A 27 7.41 2.09 -0.35
N ILE A 28 8.34 1.33 -0.95
CA ILE A 28 9.31 0.52 -0.20
C ILE A 28 10.10 1.37 0.77
N ARG A 29 10.61 2.53 0.34
CA ARG A 29 11.33 3.47 1.22
C ARG A 29 10.46 4.02 2.35
N ALA A 30 9.19 4.30 2.07
CA ALA A 30 8.26 4.79 3.08
C ALA A 30 7.90 3.74 4.14
N THR A 31 8.08 2.44 3.84
CA THR A 31 7.81 1.32 4.77
C THR A 31 9.06 0.84 5.51
N ASP A 32 10.24 1.30 5.10
CA ASP A 32 11.52 0.82 5.63
C ASP A 32 11.65 1.06 7.14
N GLY A 33 12.03 0.01 7.85
CA GLY A 33 12.22 0.04 9.31
C GLY A 33 10.94 0.18 10.15
N LEU A 34 9.75 0.27 9.55
CA LEU A 34 8.49 0.43 10.27
C LEU A 34 7.80 -0.89 10.64
N PHE A 35 8.15 -1.98 9.98
CA PHE A 35 7.50 -3.29 10.14
C PHE A 35 8.54 -4.35 10.51
N ALA A 36 8.14 -5.31 11.33
CA ALA A 36 8.97 -6.49 11.63
C ALA A 36 9.25 -7.34 10.38
N ARG A 37 8.32 -7.34 9.44
CA ARG A 37 8.43 -8.01 8.13
C ARG A 37 7.67 -7.19 7.08
N CYS A 38 8.28 -7.00 5.93
CA CYS A 38 7.66 -6.40 4.76
C CYS A 38 7.80 -7.35 3.56
N VAL A 39 6.70 -7.66 2.90
CA VAL A 39 6.68 -8.54 1.73
C VAL A 39 5.95 -7.87 0.57
N VAL A 40 6.54 -7.92 -0.61
CA VAL A 40 5.92 -7.45 -1.85
C VAL A 40 5.30 -8.66 -2.56
N VAL A 41 3.99 -8.63 -2.77
CA VAL A 41 3.28 -9.65 -3.55
C VAL A 41 3.00 -9.09 -4.93
N THR A 42 3.59 -9.69 -5.96
CA THR A 42 3.56 -9.17 -7.33
C THR A 42 3.39 -10.26 -8.38
N ARG A 43 2.93 -9.85 -9.58
CA ARG A 43 2.86 -10.67 -10.79
C ARG A 43 3.91 -10.28 -11.84
N HIS A 44 4.74 -9.30 -11.53
CA HIS A 44 5.64 -8.66 -12.48
C HIS A 44 7.08 -9.02 -12.14
N ASP A 45 7.75 -9.71 -13.07
CA ASP A 45 9.16 -10.14 -12.90
C ASP A 45 10.07 -8.95 -12.61
N GLU A 46 9.90 -7.83 -13.32
CA GLU A 46 10.68 -6.60 -13.14
C GLU A 46 10.56 -6.02 -11.73
N VAL A 47 9.37 -6.11 -11.12
CA VAL A 47 9.14 -5.70 -9.73
C VAL A 47 9.84 -6.66 -8.77
N ALA A 48 9.79 -7.97 -9.05
CA ALA A 48 10.47 -8.97 -8.23
C ALA A 48 11.99 -8.79 -8.28
N GLU A 49 12.56 -8.55 -9.46
CA GLU A 49 13.99 -8.26 -9.64
C GLU A 49 14.43 -7.00 -8.87
N LEU A 50 13.64 -5.92 -8.93
CA LEU A 50 13.89 -4.70 -8.16
C LEU A 50 13.85 -4.97 -6.65
N CYS A 51 12.84 -5.71 -6.17
CA CYS A 51 12.72 -6.07 -4.75
C CYS A 51 13.93 -6.88 -4.27
N HIS A 52 14.36 -7.88 -5.04
CA HIS A 52 15.56 -8.65 -4.74
C HIS A 52 16.83 -7.77 -4.66
N ALA A 53 16.99 -6.82 -5.61
CA ALA A 53 18.10 -5.88 -5.60
C ALA A 53 18.09 -4.94 -4.39
N LEU A 54 16.91 -4.65 -3.83
CA LEU A 54 16.70 -3.82 -2.64
C LEU A 54 16.73 -4.63 -1.34
N GLY A 55 16.87 -5.97 -1.39
CA GLY A 55 16.84 -6.84 -0.22
C GLY A 55 15.43 -6.98 0.40
N VAL A 56 14.38 -6.71 -0.37
CA VAL A 56 12.98 -6.81 0.07
C VAL A 56 12.43 -8.18 -0.28
N GLU A 57 11.77 -8.82 0.67
CA GLU A 57 11.10 -10.10 0.44
C GLU A 57 9.98 -9.96 -0.60
N VAL A 58 9.90 -10.90 -1.54
CA VAL A 58 8.93 -10.85 -2.63
C VAL A 58 8.28 -12.22 -2.86
N ILE A 59 6.97 -12.21 -3.07
CA ILE A 59 6.19 -13.35 -3.55
C ILE A 59 5.80 -13.06 -4.99
N LEU A 60 6.44 -13.75 -5.93
CA LEU A 60 6.08 -13.72 -7.34
C LEU A 60 5.04 -14.80 -7.64
N HIS A 61 3.95 -14.43 -8.32
CA HIS A 61 2.85 -15.34 -8.62
C HIS A 61 2.20 -15.08 -9.99
N ASN A 62 1.38 -16.03 -10.46
CA ASN A 62 0.64 -15.92 -11.72
C ASN A 62 -0.89 -15.86 -11.52
N GLU A 63 -1.36 -15.74 -10.27
CA GLU A 63 -2.77 -15.68 -9.94
C GLU A 63 -3.43 -14.41 -10.50
N GLN A 64 -4.71 -14.51 -10.87
CA GLN A 64 -5.38 -13.44 -11.62
C GLN A 64 -6.12 -12.42 -10.74
N TYR A 65 -6.54 -12.82 -9.55
CA TYR A 65 -7.49 -12.06 -8.77
C TYR A 65 -6.85 -11.41 -7.53
N ARG A 66 -7.45 -10.32 -7.08
CA ARG A 66 -6.97 -9.57 -5.91
C ARG A 66 -7.00 -10.39 -4.62
N ASN A 67 -8.01 -11.26 -4.44
CA ASN A 67 -8.07 -12.16 -3.29
C ASN A 67 -6.86 -13.10 -3.22
N ASP A 68 -6.34 -13.55 -4.35
CA ASP A 68 -5.15 -14.41 -4.38
C ASP A 68 -3.90 -13.66 -3.91
N THR A 69 -3.75 -12.39 -4.35
CA THR A 69 -2.66 -11.53 -3.85
C THR A 69 -2.73 -11.35 -2.34
N VAL A 70 -3.95 -11.16 -1.78
CA VAL A 70 -4.14 -11.07 -0.33
C VAL A 70 -3.79 -12.40 0.34
N ARG A 71 -4.36 -13.51 -0.15
CA ARG A 71 -4.11 -14.85 0.39
C ARG A 71 -2.62 -15.17 0.46
N LEU A 72 -1.90 -14.94 -0.63
CA LEU A 72 -0.45 -15.15 -0.70
C LEU A 72 0.31 -14.26 0.29
N GLY A 73 -0.06 -12.99 0.41
CA GLY A 73 0.55 -12.09 1.40
C GLY A 73 0.20 -12.43 2.86
N MET A 74 -0.84 -13.24 3.07
CA MET A 74 -1.24 -13.72 4.39
C MET A 74 -0.63 -15.10 4.76
N GLU A 75 0.10 -15.73 3.83
CA GLU A 75 0.89 -16.93 4.13
C GLU A 75 1.99 -16.55 5.14
N ASP A 76 2.22 -17.41 6.11
CA ASP A 76 3.22 -17.21 7.18
C ASP A 76 3.00 -15.97 8.10
N MET A 77 1.78 -15.42 8.14
CA MET A 77 1.43 -14.34 9.08
C MET A 77 0.92 -14.86 10.44
N ASP A 78 1.02 -16.16 10.70
CA ASP A 78 0.63 -16.76 11.97
C ASP A 78 1.55 -16.23 13.09
N GLY A 79 0.93 -15.80 14.18
CA GLY A 79 1.65 -15.16 15.31
C GLY A 79 1.89 -13.66 15.16
N CYS A 80 1.58 -13.05 14.03
CA CYS A 80 1.55 -11.60 13.91
C CYS A 80 0.31 -11.02 14.60
N ALA A 81 0.48 -9.89 15.30
CA ALA A 81 -0.64 -9.18 15.91
C ALA A 81 -1.47 -8.42 14.87
N THR A 82 -0.84 -7.92 13.82
CA THR A 82 -1.47 -7.09 12.78
C THR A 82 -0.84 -7.35 11.42
N VAL A 83 -1.58 -7.03 10.35
CA VAL A 83 -1.06 -6.91 8.99
C VAL A 83 -1.47 -5.58 8.39
N THR A 84 -0.56 -4.91 7.69
CA THR A 84 -0.85 -3.63 7.01
C THR A 84 -0.76 -3.81 5.50
N PHE A 85 -1.84 -3.50 4.80
CA PHE A 85 -1.86 -3.49 3.33
C PHE A 85 -1.53 -2.10 2.80
N VAL A 86 -0.36 -1.99 2.20
CA VAL A 86 0.13 -0.78 1.55
C VAL A 86 -0.01 -0.92 0.04
N GLN A 87 -0.54 0.09 -0.63
CA GLN A 87 -0.70 0.12 -2.09
C GLN A 87 0.63 0.54 -2.73
N ALA A 88 1.09 -0.24 -3.72
CA ALA A 88 2.36 0.03 -4.39
C ALA A 88 2.30 1.19 -5.40
N ASP A 89 1.10 1.64 -5.73
CA ASP A 89 0.79 2.73 -6.66
C ASP A 89 0.45 4.06 -6.00
N GLN A 90 0.69 4.19 -4.68
CA GLN A 90 0.61 5.43 -3.90
C GLN A 90 2.02 5.92 -3.53
N PRO A 91 2.81 6.47 -4.48
CA PRO A 91 4.24 6.73 -4.26
C PRO A 91 4.53 7.85 -3.27
N LEU A 92 3.55 8.69 -2.95
CA LEU A 92 3.73 9.82 -2.02
C LEU A 92 3.25 9.53 -0.61
N ILE A 93 2.84 8.28 -0.30
CA ILE A 93 2.57 7.89 1.08
C ILE A 93 3.80 8.11 1.95
N SER A 94 3.67 8.80 3.08
CA SER A 94 4.79 9.12 3.93
C SER A 94 5.03 8.09 5.03
N ALA A 95 6.29 7.88 5.40
CA ALA A 95 6.66 7.08 6.56
C ALA A 95 5.99 7.61 7.85
N LYS A 96 5.79 8.94 7.96
CA LYS A 96 5.12 9.57 9.09
C LYS A 96 3.65 9.14 9.20
N SER A 97 2.91 9.14 8.09
CA SER A 97 1.50 8.70 8.08
C SER A 97 1.36 7.22 8.40
N ILE A 98 2.29 6.39 7.90
CA ILE A 98 2.34 4.96 8.24
C ILE A 98 2.66 4.78 9.73
N ALA A 99 3.64 5.48 10.29
CA ALA A 99 3.98 5.42 11.71
C ALA A 99 2.81 5.86 12.60
N SER A 100 2.09 6.92 12.22
CA SER A 100 0.88 7.35 12.93
C SER A 100 -0.21 6.29 12.92
N LEU A 101 -0.39 5.58 11.80
CA LEU A 101 -1.32 4.46 11.69
C LEU A 101 -0.93 3.32 12.65
N LEU A 102 0.34 2.96 12.71
CA LEU A 102 0.86 1.92 13.60
C LEU A 102 0.69 2.31 15.08
N SER A 103 1.04 3.54 15.46
CA SER A 103 0.84 4.04 16.82
C SER A 103 -0.62 4.00 17.27
N SER A 104 -1.55 4.40 16.39
CA SER A 104 -2.97 4.34 16.71
C SER A 104 -3.46 2.91 16.90
N ALA A 105 -2.91 1.94 16.15
CA ALA A 105 -3.23 0.53 16.31
C ALA A 105 -2.63 -0.08 17.60
N GLU A 106 -1.54 0.46 18.12
CA GLU A 106 -1.01 0.09 19.44
C GLU A 106 -1.93 0.55 20.58
N GLU A 107 -2.56 1.72 20.45
CA GLU A 107 -3.49 2.27 21.44
C GLU A 107 -4.86 1.54 21.42
N ASP A 108 -5.33 1.12 20.25
CA ASP A 108 -6.57 0.35 20.06
C ASP A 108 -6.32 -0.78 19.05
N SER A 109 -5.88 -1.92 19.58
CA SER A 109 -5.51 -3.12 18.81
C SER A 109 -6.69 -3.93 18.27
N GLU A 110 -7.91 -3.59 18.65
CA GLU A 110 -9.14 -4.28 18.23
C GLU A 110 -9.79 -3.64 17.01
N SER A 111 -9.37 -2.44 16.63
CA SER A 111 -9.92 -1.72 15.49
C SER A 111 -9.15 -2.01 14.19
N ILE A 112 -9.87 -1.96 13.07
CA ILE A 112 -9.27 -1.88 11.73
C ILE A 112 -8.91 -0.42 11.50
N TRP A 113 -7.63 -0.14 11.32
CA TRP A 113 -7.16 1.22 11.13
C TRP A 113 -6.86 1.52 9.65
N ARG A 114 -7.17 2.71 9.21
CA ARG A 114 -6.82 3.16 7.88
C ARG A 114 -6.50 4.64 7.85
N VAL A 115 -5.72 5.06 6.87
CA VAL A 115 -5.49 6.48 6.65
C VAL A 115 -6.70 7.15 6.01
N SER A 116 -6.83 8.47 6.21
CA SER A 116 -7.86 9.30 5.59
C SER A 116 -7.32 10.68 5.27
N PHE A 117 -7.99 11.38 4.35
CA PHE A 117 -7.78 12.80 4.12
C PHE A 117 -9.14 13.49 4.05
N GLU A 118 -9.35 14.50 4.91
CA GLU A 118 -10.63 15.24 5.03
C GLU A 118 -11.83 14.29 5.19
N GLY A 119 -11.66 13.23 6.01
CA GLY A 119 -12.68 12.22 6.27
C GLY A 119 -12.89 11.21 5.12
N THR A 120 -12.17 11.34 4.00
CA THR A 120 -12.20 10.35 2.91
C THR A 120 -11.18 9.25 3.19
N PRO A 121 -11.63 8.01 3.41
CA PRO A 121 -10.73 6.94 3.77
C PRO A 121 -9.93 6.41 2.57
N GLY A 122 -8.63 6.16 2.79
CA GLY A 122 -7.66 5.63 1.82
C GLY A 122 -6.93 4.37 2.29
N ALA A 123 -5.80 4.08 1.67
CA ALA A 123 -4.81 3.10 2.10
C ALA A 123 -3.52 3.84 2.50
N PRO A 124 -2.70 3.28 3.38
CA PRO A 124 -2.70 1.93 3.97
C PRO A 124 -3.89 1.60 4.87
N VAL A 125 -4.15 0.27 4.98
CA VAL A 125 -5.13 -0.28 5.91
C VAL A 125 -4.46 -1.34 6.78
N LEU A 126 -4.57 -1.19 8.09
CA LEU A 126 -4.08 -2.13 9.09
C LEU A 126 -5.24 -2.98 9.62
N PHE A 127 -5.01 -4.27 9.66
CA PHE A 127 -5.96 -5.28 10.10
C PHE A 127 -5.42 -6.02 11.32
N PRO A 128 -6.15 -6.11 12.43
CA PRO A 128 -5.80 -6.91 13.59
C PRO A 128 -5.98 -8.42 13.31
N ALA A 129 -5.31 -9.25 14.11
CA ALA A 129 -5.24 -10.70 13.91
C ALA A 129 -6.61 -11.38 13.84
N TRP A 130 -7.64 -10.88 14.55
CA TRP A 130 -8.98 -11.45 14.49
C TRP A 130 -9.63 -11.40 13.09
N THR A 131 -9.10 -10.58 12.15
CA THR A 131 -9.59 -10.48 10.77
C THR A 131 -8.89 -11.47 9.82
N PHE A 132 -7.84 -12.17 10.24
CA PHE A 132 -6.94 -12.91 9.34
C PHE A 132 -7.64 -14.04 8.60
N ASP A 133 -8.55 -14.76 9.27
CA ASP A 133 -9.30 -15.86 8.63
C ASP A 133 -10.21 -15.31 7.52
N GLU A 134 -10.84 -14.15 7.73
CA GLU A 134 -11.66 -13.50 6.71
C GLU A 134 -10.81 -12.97 5.55
N LEU A 135 -9.61 -12.45 5.82
CA LEU A 135 -8.66 -12.01 4.78
C LEU A 135 -8.16 -13.18 3.93
N ARG A 136 -7.93 -14.36 4.52
CA ARG A 136 -7.56 -15.58 3.80
C ARG A 136 -8.72 -16.16 2.99
N ALA A 137 -9.96 -15.97 3.45
CA ALA A 137 -11.18 -16.50 2.84
C ALA A 137 -11.93 -15.48 1.94
N LEU A 138 -11.25 -14.45 1.45
CA LEU A 138 -11.88 -13.41 0.63
C LEU A 138 -12.58 -13.99 -0.61
N PRO A 139 -13.80 -13.52 -0.94
CA PRO A 139 -14.47 -13.88 -2.17
C PRO A 139 -13.68 -13.44 -3.41
N LEU A 140 -13.92 -14.10 -4.53
CA LEU A 140 -13.25 -13.87 -5.80
C LEU A 140 -13.21 -12.37 -6.18
N GLY A 141 -12.03 -11.87 -6.49
CA GLY A 141 -11.79 -10.48 -6.89
C GLY A 141 -11.89 -9.44 -5.76
N LYS A 142 -12.18 -9.84 -4.52
CA LYS A 142 -12.21 -8.92 -3.36
C LYS A 142 -10.82 -8.74 -2.78
N GLY A 143 -10.62 -7.61 -2.09
CA GLY A 143 -9.42 -7.31 -1.31
C GLY A 143 -9.80 -6.95 0.12
N GLY A 144 -8.83 -6.52 0.94
CA GLY A 144 -9.04 -6.20 2.35
C GLY A 144 -10.17 -5.20 2.63
N GLY A 145 -10.47 -4.29 1.69
CA GLY A 145 -11.60 -3.39 1.81
C GLY A 145 -12.96 -4.09 1.95
N TYR A 146 -13.07 -5.36 1.54
CA TYR A 146 -14.27 -6.17 1.76
C TYR A 146 -14.48 -6.47 3.25
N VAL A 147 -13.42 -6.86 3.95
CA VAL A 147 -13.46 -7.11 5.41
C VAL A 147 -13.69 -5.81 6.17
N ALA A 148 -12.99 -4.73 5.82
CA ALA A 148 -13.21 -3.42 6.45
C ALA A 148 -14.66 -2.93 6.30
N LYS A 149 -15.29 -3.19 5.15
CA LYS A 149 -16.71 -2.85 4.94
C LYS A 149 -17.66 -3.72 5.75
N ALA A 150 -17.34 -5.00 5.95
CA ALA A 150 -18.14 -5.90 6.78
C ALA A 150 -18.14 -5.50 8.26
N HIS A 151 -17.05 -4.91 8.74
CA HIS A 151 -16.83 -4.47 10.12
C HIS A 151 -16.69 -2.94 10.24
N LYS A 152 -17.50 -2.20 9.49
CA LYS A 152 -17.41 -0.72 9.42
C LYS A 152 -17.47 -0.02 10.78
N GLU A 153 -18.14 -0.61 11.76
CA GLU A 153 -18.26 -0.09 13.14
C GLU A 153 -16.94 -0.18 13.91
N ARG A 154 -16.05 -1.07 13.50
CA ARG A 154 -14.67 -1.24 14.04
C ARG A 154 -13.60 -0.53 13.21
N VAL A 155 -13.98 0.18 12.16
CA VAL A 155 -13.02 0.96 11.36
C VAL A 155 -12.77 2.30 12.02
N ARG A 156 -11.50 2.66 12.15
CA ARG A 156 -10.99 3.95 12.62
C ARG A 156 -10.08 4.56 11.57
N THR A 157 -9.92 5.86 11.61
CA THR A 157 -9.09 6.58 10.64
C THR A 157 -8.04 7.44 11.31
N VAL A 158 -6.91 7.59 10.63
CA VAL A 158 -5.84 8.53 10.95
C VAL A 158 -5.69 9.48 9.77
N GLU A 159 -5.78 10.78 10.02
CA GLU A 159 -5.61 11.78 8.97
C GLU A 159 -4.14 11.85 8.50
N VAL A 160 -3.93 11.79 7.19
CA VAL A 160 -2.63 12.09 6.57
C VAL A 160 -2.42 13.59 6.46
N VAL A 161 -1.16 14.00 6.28
CA VAL A 161 -0.80 15.43 6.24
C VAL A 161 -1.33 16.10 4.96
N GLY A 162 -1.32 15.38 3.85
CA GLY A 162 -1.71 15.95 2.56
C GLY A 162 -2.45 14.97 1.65
N LYS A 163 -3.36 15.49 0.85
CA LYS A 163 -4.18 14.69 -0.09
C LYS A 163 -3.35 13.84 -1.06
N TRP A 164 -2.14 14.29 -1.38
CA TRP A 164 -1.28 13.65 -2.36
C TRP A 164 -0.74 12.29 -1.88
N GLU A 165 -0.72 12.06 -0.57
CA GLU A 165 -0.33 10.77 0.00
C GLU A 165 -1.29 9.64 -0.40
N LEU A 166 -2.56 9.97 -0.70
CA LEU A 166 -3.61 9.00 -1.03
C LEU A 166 -3.91 8.91 -2.54
N VAL A 167 -3.10 9.54 -3.38
CA VAL A 167 -3.31 9.52 -4.83
C VAL A 167 -2.72 8.25 -5.43
N ASP A 168 -3.60 7.44 -6.05
CA ASP A 168 -3.20 6.29 -6.86
C ASP A 168 -2.72 6.76 -8.24
N VAL A 169 -1.63 6.18 -8.74
CA VAL A 169 -1.21 6.35 -10.14
C VAL A 169 -1.82 5.22 -10.96
N ASP A 170 -2.88 5.52 -11.68
CA ASP A 170 -3.57 4.55 -12.55
C ASP A 170 -3.30 4.78 -14.04
N THR A 171 -2.99 6.01 -14.43
CA THR A 171 -2.76 6.46 -15.81
C THR A 171 -1.45 7.24 -15.93
N VAL A 172 -1.01 7.45 -17.16
CA VAL A 172 0.16 8.32 -17.45
C VAL A 172 -0.12 9.75 -17.03
N GLU A 173 -1.37 10.20 -17.17
CA GLU A 173 -1.85 11.52 -16.77
C GLU A 173 -1.73 11.71 -15.25
N ASP A 174 -2.10 10.70 -14.45
CA ASP A 174 -1.93 10.75 -12.99
C ASP A 174 -0.46 10.95 -12.62
N LEU A 175 0.43 10.21 -13.27
CA LEU A 175 1.87 10.36 -13.05
C LEU A 175 2.37 11.76 -13.41
N GLN A 176 1.89 12.35 -14.50
CA GLN A 176 2.28 13.70 -14.89
C GLN A 176 1.80 14.74 -13.86
N VAL A 177 0.59 14.57 -13.32
CA VAL A 177 0.06 15.42 -12.25
C VAL A 177 0.91 15.34 -11.00
N LEU A 178 1.32 14.12 -10.59
CA LEU A 178 2.21 13.94 -9.45
C LEU A 178 3.59 14.58 -9.67
N ARG A 179 4.20 14.36 -10.84
CA ARG A 179 5.48 14.99 -11.19
C ARG A 179 5.43 16.52 -11.06
N HIS A 180 4.36 17.11 -11.56
CA HIS A 180 4.18 18.57 -11.45
C HIS A 180 4.03 19.02 -10.00
N HIS A 181 3.32 18.26 -9.17
CA HIS A 181 3.19 18.56 -7.74
C HIS A 181 4.53 18.51 -7.02
N VAL A 182 5.29 17.43 -7.18
CA VAL A 182 6.60 17.24 -6.53
C VAL A 182 7.59 18.33 -6.96
N SER A 183 7.66 18.66 -8.25
CA SER A 183 8.53 19.75 -8.75
C SER A 183 8.24 21.10 -8.08
N ARG A 184 6.98 21.42 -7.83
CA ARG A 184 6.57 22.68 -7.17
C ARG A 184 6.92 22.73 -5.70
N GLU A 185 6.86 21.61 -4.99
CA GLU A 185 7.29 21.56 -3.59
C GLU A 185 8.80 21.82 -3.44
N PHE A 186 9.61 21.30 -4.35
CA PHE A 186 11.05 21.57 -4.38
C PHE A 186 11.39 23.03 -4.67
N GLU A 187 10.68 23.68 -5.59
CA GLU A 187 10.85 25.10 -5.88
C GLU A 187 10.46 25.99 -4.69
N GLY A 188 9.39 25.64 -3.97
CA GLY A 188 8.91 26.37 -2.79
C GLY A 188 9.82 26.25 -1.55
N LEU A 189 10.64 25.21 -1.47
CA LEU A 189 11.63 25.01 -0.39
C LEU A 189 12.97 25.70 -0.66
N SER A 190 13.20 26.18 -1.89
CA SER A 190 14.43 26.84 -2.32
C SER A 190 14.33 28.38 -2.33
N SER A 191 13.19 28.92 -1.89
CA SER A 191 12.89 30.37 -1.81
C SER A 191 12.81 30.83 -0.36
#